data_8988718b4357395540f1bd29d40eb16a
#
_entry.id   8988718b4357395540f1bd29d40eb16a
#
_cell.length_a   1.000
_cell.length_b   1.000
_cell.length_c   1.000
_cell.angle_alpha   90.00
_cell.angle_beta   90.00
_cell.angle_gamma   90.00
#
_symmetry.space_group_name_H-M   'P 1'
#
loop_
_entity.id
_entity.type
_entity.pdbx_description
1 polymer ?
#
loop_
_entity_poly.entity_id
_entity_poly.type
_entity_poly.pdbx_seq_one_letter_code
_entity_poly.pdbx_strand_id
1 'polypeptide(L)'
;GSWNRTTRTINPKTMEQWKPIEGTDGKYEVSNLGRVRTNGKRPGMLKLTKQKSGYRYAMIQLSNGKQKNCRVHRLVAEHFLPNPDNMKEVNHKDGNKDNNRADNLEWCTRSHNVKHSFDTGLKQPHRWTAEERKQISERNKQYAISHGYQPKPHRTMAEYQAERRAKAEERKRLKALQPKKKRGRPRKHLTD
;
A
#
# COMPACT_ATOMS: atom_id res chain seq x y z
N GLY A 1 -44.89 21.47 30.91
CA GLY A 1 -44.34 20.65 29.85
C GLY A 1 -42.83 20.64 29.95
N SER A 2 -42.22 19.56 30.47
CA SER A 2 -40.76 19.41 30.59
C SER A 2 -40.19 19.04 29.22
N TRP A 3 -39.34 19.92 28.70
CA TRP A 3 -38.60 19.65 27.46
C TRP A 3 -37.40 18.72 27.83
N ASN A 4 -37.53 17.42 27.56
CA ASN A 4 -36.41 16.50 27.60
C ASN A 4 -35.44 16.85 26.46
N ARG A 5 -34.39 17.61 26.74
CA ARG A 5 -33.21 17.72 25.87
C ARG A 5 -32.48 16.38 25.93
N THR A 6 -32.77 15.54 24.95
CA THR A 6 -31.93 14.37 24.67
C THR A 6 -30.56 14.87 24.26
N THR A 7 -29.62 14.86 25.17
CA THR A 7 -28.21 15.10 24.89
C THR A 7 -27.73 13.97 23.98
N ARG A 8 -27.70 14.22 22.66
CA ARG A 8 -27.06 13.35 21.71
C ARG A 8 -25.58 13.27 22.10
N THR A 9 -25.17 12.17 22.66
CA THR A 9 -23.76 11.86 22.91
C THR A 9 -23.05 11.87 21.56
N ILE A 10 -22.36 12.96 21.25
CA ILE A 10 -21.62 13.10 19.99
C ILE A 10 -20.37 12.22 20.10
N ASN A 11 -20.35 11.13 19.35
CA ASN A 11 -19.19 10.25 19.29
C ASN A 11 -17.99 11.05 18.73
N PRO A 12 -16.89 11.22 19.47
CA PRO A 12 -15.74 12.03 19.04
C PRO A 12 -15.14 11.54 17.70
N LYS A 13 -15.38 10.29 17.31
CA LYS A 13 -14.98 9.76 15.99
C LYS A 13 -15.78 10.33 14.81
N THR A 14 -16.93 10.97 15.07
CA THR A 14 -17.78 11.56 14.01
C THR A 14 -17.56 13.09 13.88
N MET A 15 -16.85 13.70 14.81
CA MET A 15 -16.51 15.13 14.69
C MET A 15 -15.43 15.32 13.63
N GLU A 16 -15.63 16.32 12.76
CA GLU A 16 -14.63 16.67 11.77
C GLU A 16 -13.40 17.31 12.43
N GLN A 17 -12.26 16.71 12.18
CA GLN A 17 -10.96 17.18 12.62
C GLN A 17 -10.15 17.65 11.40
N TRP A 18 -9.40 18.72 11.56
CA TRP A 18 -8.56 19.30 10.53
C TRP A 18 -7.10 19.25 10.93
N LYS A 19 -6.23 18.89 10.00
CA LYS A 19 -4.78 18.89 10.19
C LYS A 19 -4.09 19.64 9.05
N PRO A 20 -3.06 20.43 9.34
CA PRO A 20 -2.31 21.15 8.32
C PRO A 20 -1.54 20.16 7.44
N ILE A 21 -1.52 20.43 6.13
CA ILE A 21 -0.77 19.61 5.17
C ILE A 21 0.68 20.07 5.17
N GLU A 22 1.60 19.12 5.37
CA GLU A 22 3.04 19.38 5.41
C GLU A 22 3.54 20.02 4.10
N GLY A 23 4.53 20.91 4.22
CA GLY A 23 5.13 21.61 3.09
C GLY A 23 4.26 22.65 2.42
N THR A 24 3.22 23.16 3.12
CA THR A 24 2.30 24.19 2.61
C THR A 24 2.26 25.47 3.46
N ASP A 25 3.15 25.59 4.46
CA ASP A 25 3.20 26.72 5.43
C ASP A 25 1.83 26.97 6.09
N GLY A 26 1.08 25.89 6.39
CA GLY A 26 -0.25 25.97 6.99
C GLY A 26 -1.36 26.52 6.08
N LYS A 27 -1.07 26.76 4.79
CA LYS A 27 -2.06 27.30 3.83
C LYS A 27 -3.18 26.30 3.52
N TYR A 28 -2.93 25.01 3.67
CA TYR A 28 -3.91 23.96 3.37
C TYR A 28 -4.05 22.99 4.54
N GLU A 29 -5.27 22.53 4.72
CA GLU A 29 -5.62 21.52 5.73
C GLU A 29 -6.47 20.43 5.12
N VAL A 30 -6.31 19.22 5.65
CA VAL A 30 -7.11 18.05 5.30
C VAL A 30 -7.94 17.60 6.51
N SER A 31 -9.17 17.15 6.27
CA SER A 31 -10.04 16.63 7.34
C SER A 31 -10.07 15.11 7.34
N ASN A 32 -10.38 14.52 8.51
CA ASN A 32 -10.66 13.10 8.67
C ASN A 32 -11.88 12.61 7.86
N LEU A 33 -12.68 13.53 7.33
CA LEU A 33 -13.82 13.23 6.46
C LEU A 33 -13.48 13.29 4.96
N GLY A 34 -12.19 13.49 4.59
CA GLY A 34 -11.77 13.55 3.19
C GLY A 34 -12.02 14.88 2.49
N ARG A 35 -12.21 15.94 3.24
CA ARG A 35 -12.30 17.31 2.71
C ARG A 35 -10.95 18.01 2.79
N VAL A 36 -10.71 18.98 1.90
CA VAL A 36 -9.50 19.81 1.91
C VAL A 36 -9.92 21.27 1.86
N ARG A 37 -9.30 22.11 2.68
CA ARG A 37 -9.55 23.55 2.70
C ARG A 37 -8.26 24.36 2.58
N THR A 38 -8.39 25.59 2.18
CA THR A 38 -7.29 26.56 2.20
C THR A 38 -7.57 27.66 3.23
N ASN A 39 -6.53 28.01 3.97
CA ASN A 39 -6.49 29.14 4.91
C ASN A 39 -5.72 30.35 4.33
N GLY A 40 -5.38 30.30 3.02
CA GLY A 40 -4.63 31.35 2.33
C GLY A 40 -5.47 32.63 2.07
N LYS A 41 -5.07 33.44 1.08
CA LYS A 41 -5.70 34.75 0.75
C LYS A 41 -7.23 34.68 0.49
N ARG A 42 -7.71 33.51 0.03
CA ARG A 42 -9.15 33.21 -0.17
C ARG A 42 -9.48 31.92 0.54
N PRO A 43 -9.81 32.00 1.85
CA PRO A 43 -10.09 30.78 2.63
C PRO A 43 -11.38 30.10 2.14
N GLY A 44 -11.41 28.78 2.20
CA GLY A 44 -12.58 27.99 1.79
C GLY A 44 -12.27 26.56 1.45
N MET A 45 -13.31 25.79 1.12
CA MET A 45 -13.19 24.40 0.70
C MET A 45 -12.63 24.32 -0.72
N LEU A 46 -11.66 23.42 -0.93
CA LEU A 46 -11.15 23.15 -2.27
C LEU A 46 -12.13 22.28 -3.06
N LYS A 47 -12.33 22.65 -4.32
CA LYS A 47 -13.01 21.77 -5.27
C LYS A 47 -12.09 20.60 -5.61
N LEU A 48 -12.51 19.39 -5.26
CA LEU A 48 -11.78 18.16 -5.57
C LEU A 48 -12.08 17.72 -7.01
N THR A 49 -11.03 17.35 -7.74
CA THR A 49 -11.16 16.84 -9.12
C THR A 49 -11.19 15.33 -9.12
N LYS A 50 -12.16 14.72 -9.80
CA LYS A 50 -12.20 13.26 -10.01
C LYS A 50 -11.50 12.92 -11.32
N GLN A 51 -10.50 12.07 -11.28
CA GLN A 51 -9.81 11.56 -12.46
C GLN A 51 -10.46 10.29 -13.01
N LYS A 52 -10.11 9.93 -14.24
CA LYS A 52 -10.59 8.68 -14.90
C LYS A 52 -10.35 7.42 -14.07
N SER A 53 -9.31 7.42 -13.24
CA SER A 53 -9.01 6.34 -12.28
C SER A 53 -10.02 6.20 -11.13
N GLY A 54 -10.96 7.15 -11.00
CA GLY A 54 -11.98 7.22 -9.96
C GLY A 54 -11.55 7.92 -8.68
N TYR A 55 -10.26 8.20 -8.49
CA TYR A 55 -9.76 8.88 -7.30
C TYR A 55 -10.03 10.39 -7.30
N ARG A 56 -10.20 10.96 -6.10
CA ARG A 56 -10.30 12.40 -5.87
C ARG A 56 -8.92 13.01 -5.63
N TYR A 57 -8.69 14.19 -6.22
CA TYR A 57 -7.46 14.94 -6.13
C TYR A 57 -7.72 16.37 -5.67
N ALA A 58 -6.76 16.89 -4.89
CA ALA A 58 -6.68 18.30 -4.52
C ALA A 58 -5.43 18.92 -5.16
N MET A 59 -5.58 20.08 -5.80
CA MET A 59 -4.46 20.86 -6.29
C MET A 59 -3.94 21.73 -5.13
N ILE A 60 -2.70 21.53 -4.71
CA ILE A 60 -2.07 22.16 -3.56
C ILE A 60 -0.82 22.92 -4.03
N GLN A 61 -0.65 24.14 -3.58
CA GLN A 61 0.58 24.91 -3.78
C GLN A 61 1.50 24.69 -2.59
N LEU A 62 2.70 24.17 -2.85
CA LEU A 62 3.74 23.97 -1.85
C LEU A 62 4.43 25.29 -1.49
N SER A 63 5.16 25.31 -0.36
CA SER A 63 5.93 26.47 0.13
C SER A 63 6.95 26.98 -0.89
N ASN A 64 7.49 26.11 -1.73
CA ASN A 64 8.41 26.47 -2.83
C ASN A 64 7.71 27.03 -4.08
N GLY A 65 6.41 27.35 -4.00
CA GLY A 65 5.62 27.89 -5.11
C GLY A 65 5.14 26.84 -6.13
N LYS A 66 5.63 25.60 -6.08
CA LYS A 66 5.22 24.54 -7.02
C LYS A 66 3.81 24.04 -6.70
N GLN A 67 3.06 23.74 -7.75
CA GLN A 67 1.76 23.08 -7.61
C GLN A 67 1.94 21.56 -7.60
N LYS A 68 1.21 20.88 -6.71
CA LYS A 68 1.18 19.43 -6.60
C LYS A 68 -0.27 18.94 -6.60
N ASN A 69 -0.53 17.96 -7.44
CA ASN A 69 -1.83 17.28 -7.49
C ASN A 69 -1.81 16.07 -6.54
N CYS A 70 -2.43 16.19 -5.38
CA CYS A 70 -2.39 15.21 -4.32
C CYS A 70 -3.67 14.37 -4.28
N ARG A 71 -3.53 13.06 -4.13
CA ARG A 71 -4.66 12.14 -3.92
C ARG A 71 -5.22 12.34 -2.52
N VAL A 72 -6.53 12.63 -2.42
CA VAL A 72 -7.17 12.95 -1.14
C VAL A 72 -7.07 11.81 -0.13
N HIS A 73 -7.33 10.55 -0.54
CA HIS A 73 -7.22 9.40 0.37
C HIS A 73 -5.81 9.26 0.97
N ARG A 74 -4.75 9.61 0.20
CA ARG A 74 -3.38 9.59 0.73
C ARG A 74 -3.15 10.69 1.74
N LEU A 75 -3.61 11.91 1.45
CA LEU A 75 -3.53 13.00 2.42
C LEU A 75 -4.22 12.65 3.73
N VAL A 76 -5.41 12.03 3.67
CA VAL A 76 -6.13 11.59 4.86
C VAL A 76 -5.36 10.50 5.60
N ALA A 77 -4.86 9.49 4.88
CA ALA A 77 -4.13 8.39 5.50
C ALA A 77 -2.82 8.86 6.17
N GLU A 78 -2.05 9.72 5.50
CA GLU A 78 -0.80 10.29 6.02
C GLU A 78 -0.99 11.10 7.30
N HIS A 79 -2.14 11.79 7.45
CA HIS A 79 -2.40 12.67 8.60
C HIS A 79 -3.19 12.01 9.74
N PHE A 80 -4.03 11.02 9.44
CA PHE A 80 -4.98 10.48 10.43
C PHE A 80 -4.79 9.00 10.76
N LEU A 81 -4.04 8.24 9.94
CA LEU A 81 -3.84 6.81 10.19
C LEU A 81 -2.39 6.51 10.55
N PRO A 82 -2.16 5.75 11.64
CA PRO A 82 -0.81 5.28 11.97
C PRO A 82 -0.30 4.31 10.89
N ASN A 83 0.98 4.40 10.55
CA ASN A 83 1.65 3.51 9.58
C ASN A 83 2.99 3.00 10.14
N PRO A 84 2.97 2.20 11.22
CA PRO A 84 4.19 1.72 11.87
C PRO A 84 5.03 0.81 10.96
N ASP A 85 4.37 0.07 10.06
CA ASP A 85 5.03 -0.87 9.14
C ASP A 85 5.48 -0.21 7.82
N ASN A 86 5.35 1.11 7.71
CA ASN A 86 5.69 1.90 6.52
C ASN A 86 5.10 1.34 5.21
N MET A 87 3.85 0.93 5.26
CA MET A 87 3.11 0.40 4.11
C MET A 87 2.92 1.48 3.05
N LYS A 88 2.97 1.09 1.78
CA LYS A 88 3.00 2.04 0.65
C LYS A 88 1.65 2.30 0.01
N GLU A 89 0.68 1.41 0.20
CA GLU A 89 -0.65 1.54 -0.41
C GLU A 89 -1.72 1.88 0.63
N VAL A 90 -2.73 2.62 0.17
CA VAL A 90 -3.93 2.92 0.95
C VAL A 90 -5.11 2.28 0.25
N ASN A 91 -5.86 1.46 0.98
CA ASN A 91 -7.07 0.80 0.52
C ASN A 91 -8.32 1.53 1.04
N HIS A 92 -9.41 1.49 0.26
CA HIS A 92 -10.75 1.85 0.69
C HIS A 92 -11.47 0.58 1.11
N LYS A 93 -11.81 0.44 2.39
CA LYS A 93 -12.43 -0.77 2.94
C LYS A 93 -13.75 -1.14 2.28
N ASP A 94 -14.54 -0.12 1.89
CA ASP A 94 -15.81 -0.29 1.16
C ASP A 94 -15.63 -0.39 -0.36
N GLY A 95 -14.39 -0.30 -0.86
CA GLY A 95 -14.08 -0.28 -2.30
C GLY A 95 -14.48 1.00 -3.02
N ASN A 96 -15.12 1.95 -2.36
CA ASN A 96 -15.57 3.20 -2.94
C ASN A 96 -14.49 4.29 -2.88
N LYS A 97 -13.89 4.61 -4.02
CA LYS A 97 -12.81 5.63 -4.14
C LYS A 97 -13.27 7.07 -3.87
N ASP A 98 -14.56 7.32 -3.79
CA ASP A 98 -15.11 8.62 -3.41
C ASP A 98 -15.21 8.79 -1.89
N ASN A 99 -15.24 7.70 -1.12
CA ASN A 99 -15.33 7.71 0.34
C ASN A 99 -13.93 7.77 0.99
N ASN A 100 -13.40 8.99 1.06
CA ASN A 100 -12.04 9.23 1.58
C ASN A 100 -12.01 9.52 3.09
N ARG A 101 -12.98 9.05 3.85
CA ARG A 101 -13.02 9.19 5.32
C ARG A 101 -11.94 8.32 5.98
N ALA A 102 -11.33 8.80 7.04
CA ALA A 102 -10.25 8.10 7.76
C ALA A 102 -10.71 6.72 8.30
N ASP A 103 -11.96 6.59 8.73
CA ASP A 103 -12.53 5.33 9.22
C ASP A 103 -12.70 4.27 8.12
N ASN A 104 -12.82 4.72 6.85
CA ASN A 104 -12.93 3.86 5.67
C ASN A 104 -11.58 3.52 5.02
N LEU A 105 -10.51 4.16 5.42
CA LEU A 105 -9.18 3.96 4.84
C LEU A 105 -8.31 3.06 5.72
N GLU A 106 -7.36 2.37 5.10
CA GLU A 106 -6.35 1.58 5.79
C GLU A 106 -5.05 1.55 5.00
N TRP A 107 -3.92 1.55 5.70
CA TRP A 107 -2.64 1.24 5.09
C TRP A 107 -2.54 -0.27 4.82
N CYS A 108 -2.04 -0.64 3.66
CA CYS A 108 -1.95 -2.04 3.28
C CYS A 108 -0.78 -2.33 2.34
N THR A 109 -0.49 -3.63 2.19
CA THR A 109 0.42 -4.10 1.15
C THR A 109 -0.29 -4.16 -0.20
N ARG A 110 0.49 -4.11 -1.28
CA ARG A 110 -0.06 -4.29 -2.64
C ARG A 110 -0.82 -5.61 -2.80
N SER A 111 -0.29 -6.68 -2.21
CA SER A 111 -0.92 -8.01 -2.26
C SER A 111 -2.30 -8.00 -1.61
N HIS A 112 -2.42 -7.40 -0.42
CA HIS A 112 -3.69 -7.24 0.28
C HIS A 112 -4.69 -6.41 -0.53
N ASN A 113 -4.26 -5.27 -1.08
CA ASN A 113 -5.10 -4.38 -1.88
C ASN A 113 -5.63 -5.07 -3.15
N VAL A 114 -4.77 -5.86 -3.82
CA VAL A 114 -5.19 -6.66 -5.00
C VAL A 114 -6.19 -7.74 -4.58
N LYS A 115 -5.92 -8.49 -3.53
CA LYS A 115 -6.84 -9.52 -3.01
C LYS A 115 -8.21 -8.91 -2.68
N HIS A 116 -8.25 -7.83 -1.90
CA HIS A 116 -9.46 -7.12 -1.55
C HIS A 116 -10.27 -6.70 -2.80
N SER A 117 -9.60 -6.25 -3.88
CA SER A 117 -10.29 -5.84 -5.11
C SER A 117 -10.97 -7.01 -5.85
N PHE A 118 -10.48 -8.25 -5.69
CA PHE A 118 -11.13 -9.47 -6.21
C PHE A 118 -12.25 -9.94 -5.28
N ASP A 119 -12.01 -9.96 -3.98
CA ASP A 119 -12.97 -10.42 -2.96
C ASP A 119 -14.23 -9.54 -2.95
N THR A 120 -14.07 -8.24 -3.19
CA THR A 120 -15.19 -7.28 -3.28
C THR A 120 -15.82 -7.17 -4.68
N GLY A 121 -15.32 -7.94 -5.66
CA GLY A 121 -15.84 -7.92 -7.02
C GLY A 121 -15.52 -6.67 -7.83
N LEU A 122 -14.68 -5.75 -7.31
CA LEU A 122 -14.22 -4.55 -8.02
C LEU A 122 -13.35 -4.89 -9.23
N LYS A 123 -12.67 -6.04 -9.16
CA LYS A 123 -11.95 -6.64 -10.27
C LYS A 123 -12.48 -8.04 -10.53
N GLN A 124 -12.75 -8.33 -11.79
CA GLN A 124 -13.00 -9.69 -12.24
C GLN A 124 -11.67 -10.32 -12.69
N PRO A 125 -11.39 -11.58 -12.32
CA PRO A 125 -10.24 -12.28 -12.88
C PRO A 125 -10.44 -12.40 -14.38
N HIS A 126 -9.47 -11.94 -15.16
CA HIS A 126 -9.52 -12.10 -16.61
C HIS A 126 -9.38 -13.60 -16.95
N ARG A 127 -10.44 -14.18 -17.47
CA ARG A 127 -10.45 -15.57 -17.95
C ARG A 127 -9.94 -15.59 -19.39
N TRP A 128 -8.65 -15.78 -19.54
CA TRP A 128 -8.06 -15.99 -20.86
C TRP A 128 -8.62 -17.26 -21.50
N THR A 129 -9.06 -17.17 -22.75
CA THR A 129 -9.36 -18.36 -23.55
C THR A 129 -8.10 -19.19 -23.81
N ALA A 130 -8.24 -20.43 -24.21
CA ALA A 130 -7.09 -21.27 -24.54
C ALA A 130 -6.25 -20.66 -25.67
N GLU A 131 -6.90 -20.07 -26.65
CA GLU A 131 -6.26 -19.40 -27.79
C GLU A 131 -5.49 -18.14 -27.38
N GLU A 132 -6.07 -17.27 -26.55
CA GLU A 132 -5.38 -16.08 -26.02
C GLU A 132 -4.17 -16.46 -25.19
N ARG A 133 -4.25 -17.50 -24.35
CA ARG A 133 -3.08 -18.00 -23.59
C ARG A 133 -1.96 -18.47 -24.50
N LYS A 134 -2.30 -19.16 -25.59
CA LYS A 134 -1.32 -19.61 -26.59
C LYS A 134 -0.66 -18.42 -27.28
N GLN A 135 -1.44 -17.44 -27.73
CA GLN A 135 -0.93 -16.23 -28.37
C GLN A 135 -0.01 -15.43 -27.45
N ILE A 136 -0.41 -15.25 -26.17
CA ILE A 136 0.42 -14.55 -25.17
C ILE A 136 1.71 -15.31 -24.93
N SER A 137 1.65 -16.63 -24.79
CA SER A 137 2.82 -17.49 -24.58
C SER A 137 3.80 -17.36 -25.74
N GLU A 138 3.31 -17.44 -26.97
CA GLU A 138 4.14 -17.32 -28.17
C GLU A 138 4.75 -15.93 -28.30
N ARG A 139 3.97 -14.87 -28.09
CA ARG A 139 4.48 -13.49 -28.06
C ARG A 139 5.58 -13.28 -27.01
N ASN A 140 5.39 -13.81 -25.80
CA ASN A 140 6.38 -13.70 -24.74
C ASN A 140 7.67 -14.47 -25.07
N LYS A 141 7.53 -15.64 -25.73
CA LYS A 141 8.67 -16.42 -26.21
C LYS A 141 9.46 -15.66 -27.28
N GLN A 142 8.78 -15.07 -28.26
CA GLN A 142 9.41 -14.27 -29.30
C GLN A 142 10.09 -13.03 -28.71
N TYR A 143 9.43 -12.33 -27.77
CA TYR A 143 10.02 -11.20 -27.06
C TYR A 143 11.29 -11.62 -26.30
N ALA A 144 11.26 -12.73 -25.60
CA ALA A 144 12.41 -13.26 -24.87
C ALA A 144 13.60 -13.57 -25.81
N ILE A 145 13.33 -14.22 -26.96
CA ILE A 145 14.34 -14.53 -27.98
C ILE A 145 14.95 -13.26 -28.58
N SER A 146 14.12 -12.27 -28.94
CA SER A 146 14.57 -11.00 -29.52
C SER A 146 15.42 -10.15 -28.56
N HIS A 147 15.27 -10.35 -27.24
CA HIS A 147 16.05 -9.69 -26.19
C HIS A 147 17.18 -10.56 -25.63
N GLY A 148 17.61 -11.58 -26.38
CA GLY A 148 18.77 -12.41 -26.04
C GLY A 148 18.53 -13.43 -24.93
N TYR A 149 17.27 -13.66 -24.54
CA TYR A 149 16.95 -14.71 -23.57
C TYR A 149 17.13 -16.09 -24.23
N GLN A 150 18.07 -16.85 -23.72
CA GLN A 150 18.21 -18.27 -24.08
C GLN A 150 17.33 -19.08 -23.11
N PRO A 151 16.26 -19.73 -23.59
CA PRO A 151 15.45 -20.59 -22.72
C PRO A 151 16.34 -21.67 -22.16
N LYS A 152 16.41 -21.79 -20.83
CA LYS A 152 17.12 -22.89 -20.20
C LYS A 152 16.50 -24.20 -20.69
N PRO A 153 17.32 -25.22 -21.01
CA PRO A 153 16.80 -26.52 -21.43
C PRO A 153 15.82 -27.04 -20.38
N HIS A 154 14.73 -27.65 -20.87
CA HIS A 154 13.69 -28.18 -20.00
C HIS A 154 14.32 -29.29 -19.12
N ARG A 155 14.54 -28.99 -17.87
CA ARG A 155 15.10 -29.96 -16.92
C ARG A 155 14.02 -30.96 -16.51
N THR A 156 14.36 -32.19 -16.51
CA THR A 156 13.51 -33.24 -15.95
C THR A 156 13.40 -33.08 -14.43
N MET A 157 12.34 -33.57 -13.82
CA MET A 157 12.20 -33.57 -12.35
C MET A 157 13.37 -34.28 -11.66
N ALA A 158 13.93 -35.31 -12.30
CA ALA A 158 15.10 -36.03 -11.79
C ALA A 158 16.35 -35.13 -11.73
N GLU A 159 16.64 -34.39 -12.79
CA GLU A 159 17.76 -33.41 -12.84
C GLU A 159 17.57 -32.27 -11.82
N TYR A 160 16.35 -31.77 -11.67
CA TYR A 160 16.04 -30.76 -10.66
C TYR A 160 16.26 -31.28 -9.23
N GLN A 161 15.85 -32.51 -8.95
CA GLN A 161 16.06 -33.13 -7.65
C GLN A 161 17.54 -33.43 -7.38
N ALA A 162 18.29 -33.89 -8.40
CA ALA A 162 19.72 -34.11 -8.30
C ALA A 162 20.48 -32.81 -7.98
N GLU A 163 20.17 -31.71 -8.68
CA GLU A 163 20.79 -30.41 -8.39
C GLU A 163 20.47 -29.91 -6.97
N ARG A 164 19.22 -30.08 -6.52
CA ARG A 164 18.84 -29.73 -5.13
C ARG A 164 19.61 -30.55 -4.10
N ARG A 165 19.82 -31.83 -4.33
CA ARG A 165 20.62 -32.72 -3.44
C ARG A 165 22.08 -32.25 -3.42
N ALA A 166 22.68 -32.01 -4.58
CA ALA A 166 24.05 -31.54 -4.68
C ALA A 166 24.26 -30.19 -3.95
N LYS A 167 23.37 -29.21 -4.15
CA LYS A 167 23.41 -27.94 -3.43
C LYS A 167 23.23 -28.09 -1.92
N ALA A 168 22.40 -29.05 -1.49
CA ALA A 168 22.19 -29.29 -0.06
C ALA A 168 23.44 -29.92 0.58
N GLU A 169 24.13 -30.81 -0.12
CA GLU A 169 25.40 -31.40 0.34
C GLU A 169 26.52 -30.39 0.40
N GLU A 170 26.67 -29.55 -0.64
CA GLU A 170 27.64 -28.49 -0.65
C GLU A 170 27.41 -27.51 0.53
N ARG A 171 26.15 -27.13 0.78
CA ARG A 171 25.79 -26.29 1.93
C ARG A 171 26.10 -26.94 3.28
N LYS A 172 25.97 -28.29 3.40
CA LYS A 172 26.38 -29.02 4.58
C LYS A 172 27.91 -29.01 4.74
N ARG A 173 28.66 -29.22 3.65
CA ARG A 173 30.13 -29.13 3.63
C ARG A 173 30.60 -27.74 4.07
N LEU A 174 30.10 -26.71 3.45
CA LEU A 174 30.45 -25.29 3.80
C LEU A 174 30.12 -25.00 5.27
N LYS A 175 29.00 -25.50 5.78
CA LYS A 175 28.60 -25.29 7.18
C LYS A 175 29.52 -26.07 8.15
N ALA A 176 30.04 -27.23 7.75
CA ALA A 176 30.99 -28.01 8.55
C ALA A 176 32.40 -27.37 8.61
N LEU A 177 32.78 -26.62 7.58
CA LEU A 177 34.03 -25.87 7.52
C LEU A 177 34.00 -24.54 8.32
N GLN A 178 32.83 -24.04 8.69
CA GLN A 178 32.73 -22.85 9.52
C GLN A 178 33.09 -23.17 10.98
N PRO A 179 33.97 -22.38 11.61
CA PRO A 179 34.32 -22.59 13.01
C PRO A 179 33.07 -22.44 13.88
N LYS A 180 32.81 -23.44 14.73
CA LYS A 180 31.70 -23.40 15.66
C LYS A 180 31.83 -22.15 16.54
N LYS A 181 30.91 -21.19 16.40
CA LYS A 181 30.83 -20.04 17.32
C LYS A 181 30.73 -20.59 18.73
N LYS A 182 31.76 -20.33 19.57
CA LYS A 182 31.71 -20.66 21.00
C LYS A 182 30.47 -20.00 21.60
N ARG A 183 29.55 -20.80 22.11
CA ARG A 183 28.40 -20.29 22.90
C ARG A 183 28.98 -19.53 24.07
N GLY A 184 28.81 -18.20 24.07
CA GLY A 184 29.19 -17.38 25.21
C GLY A 184 28.46 -17.87 26.46
N ARG A 185 29.23 -18.09 27.53
CA ARG A 185 28.70 -18.48 28.84
C ARG A 185 27.69 -17.41 29.28
N PRO A 186 26.48 -17.76 29.73
CA PRO A 186 25.52 -16.75 30.23
C PRO A 186 26.17 -16.00 31.41
N ARG A 187 26.15 -14.66 31.34
CA ARG A 187 26.56 -13.81 32.47
C ARG A 187 25.67 -14.13 33.67
N LYS A 188 26.29 -14.61 34.78
CA LYS A 188 25.61 -14.70 36.07
C LYS A 188 25.20 -13.29 36.46
N HIS A 189 23.91 -13.06 36.65
CA HIS A 189 23.44 -11.89 37.37
C HIS A 189 24.02 -11.94 38.81
N LEU A 190 24.88 -11.01 39.16
CA LEU A 190 25.20 -10.67 40.52
C LEU A 190 23.99 -9.86 41.04
N THR A 191 23.26 -10.46 41.94
CA THR A 191 22.35 -9.76 42.82
C THR A 191 23.19 -9.29 44.03
N ASP A 192 23.25 -7.99 44.21
CA ASP A 192 23.47 -7.34 45.50
C ASP A 192 22.16 -6.68 45.93
#